data_f2b2ef5d339bd5a73a5e43f70c35cbdc
#
_entry.id   f2b2ef5d339bd5a73a5e43f70c35cbdc
#
_cell.length_a   1.000
_cell.length_b   1.000
_cell.length_c   1.000
_cell.angle_alpha   90.00
_cell.angle_beta   90.00
_cell.angle_gamma   90.00
#
_symmetry.space_group_name_H-M   'P 1'
#
loop_
_entity.id
_entity.type
_entity.pdbx_description
1 polymer ?
#
loop_
_entity_poly.entity_id
_entity_poly.type
_entity_poly.pdbx_seq_one_letter_code
_entity_poly.pdbx_strand_id
1 'polypeptide(L)'
;MMRQQAAGGFTIEVRNLQRKHKIDQGLIRDKSKAILALCGLKDVELSILIVNNQRIQGLNKQYRGINKPTDVLSFPMMGTEFNSVPTTQPLLLGDVVLSMEKIQSQAREQGHSVDCELMMLLTHGILHLVGYDHERSLQEERRMRKKEGLILAKL
;
A
#
# COMPACT_ATOMS: atom_id res chain seq x y z
N MET A 1 23.33 14.21 2.16
CA MET A 1 22.16 14.85 1.56
C MET A 1 21.05 14.96 2.58
N MET A 2 20.81 16.13 3.05
CA MET A 2 19.72 16.31 4.00
C MET A 2 18.39 16.20 3.24
N ARG A 3 17.58 15.20 3.59
CA ARG A 3 16.20 15.16 3.12
C ARG A 3 15.48 16.36 3.74
N GLN A 4 15.07 17.31 2.92
CA GLN A 4 14.20 18.36 3.40
C GLN A 4 12.85 17.75 3.73
N GLN A 5 12.63 17.55 5.02
CA GLN A 5 11.30 17.20 5.49
C GLN A 5 10.52 18.50 5.66
N ALA A 6 9.57 18.73 4.77
CA ALA A 6 8.54 19.69 5.06
C ALA A 6 7.76 19.22 6.29
N ALA A 7 7.47 20.12 7.22
CA ALA A 7 6.66 19.81 8.39
C ALA A 7 5.33 19.19 7.95
N GLY A 8 5.02 17.96 8.42
CA GLY A 8 3.87 17.18 8.00
C GLY A 8 4.08 16.35 6.72
N GLY A 9 5.34 16.23 6.29
CA GLY A 9 5.71 15.53 5.07
C GLY A 9 5.70 14.01 5.21
N PHE A 10 5.45 13.35 4.07
CA PHE A 10 5.54 11.89 3.97
C PHE A 10 6.80 11.51 3.21
N THR A 11 7.46 10.45 3.66
CA THR A 11 8.59 9.86 2.95
C THR A 11 8.12 8.56 2.33
N ILE A 12 8.05 8.53 1.01
CA ILE A 12 7.60 7.36 0.25
C ILE A 12 8.78 6.83 -0.55
N GLU A 13 9.21 5.63 -0.25
CA GLU A 13 10.20 4.92 -1.05
C GLU A 13 9.50 3.95 -1.98
N VAL A 14 9.69 4.11 -3.28
CA VAL A 14 9.16 3.22 -4.31
C VAL A 14 10.31 2.49 -4.96
N ARG A 15 10.27 1.16 -4.92
CA ARG A 15 11.28 0.30 -5.54
C ARG A 15 10.63 -0.61 -6.57
N ASN A 16 11.08 -0.50 -7.82
CA ASN A 16 10.63 -1.37 -8.89
C ASN A 16 11.62 -2.53 -9.07
N LEU A 17 11.22 -3.71 -8.65
CA LEU A 17 12.04 -4.93 -8.69
C LEU A 17 11.63 -5.86 -9.83
N GLN A 18 10.78 -5.42 -10.76
CA GLN A 18 10.38 -6.15 -11.94
C GLN A 18 10.80 -5.38 -13.20
N ARG A 19 10.89 -6.05 -14.34
CA ARG A 19 11.40 -5.44 -15.58
C ARG A 19 10.42 -5.48 -16.74
N LYS A 20 9.37 -6.27 -16.63
CA LYS A 20 8.45 -6.55 -17.75
C LYS A 20 7.54 -5.37 -18.08
N HIS A 21 7.11 -4.62 -17.07
CA HIS A 21 6.16 -3.53 -17.23
C HIS A 21 6.77 -2.22 -16.77
N LYS A 22 6.52 -1.16 -17.54
CA LYS A 22 6.90 0.19 -17.11
C LYS A 22 5.94 0.69 -16.04
N ILE A 23 6.47 1.38 -15.05
CA ILE A 23 5.68 2.00 -13.99
C ILE A 23 6.09 3.46 -13.84
N ASP A 24 5.12 4.28 -13.43
CA ASP A 24 5.37 5.67 -13.07
C ASP A 24 5.55 5.76 -11.55
N GLN A 25 6.79 5.76 -11.10
CA GLN A 25 7.11 5.82 -9.67
C GLN A 25 6.66 7.14 -9.05
N GLY A 26 6.72 8.24 -9.80
CA GLY A 26 6.26 9.54 -9.34
C GLY A 26 4.77 9.55 -9.05
N LEU A 27 3.97 8.96 -9.94
CA LEU A 27 2.53 8.81 -9.75
C LEU A 27 2.21 8.00 -8.50
N ILE A 28 2.89 6.86 -8.31
CA ILE A 28 2.69 6.00 -7.13
C ILE A 28 3.03 6.78 -5.86
N ARG A 29 4.13 7.51 -5.87
CA ARG A 29 4.56 8.33 -4.72
C ARG A 29 3.53 9.40 -4.39
N ASP A 30 3.08 10.15 -5.37
CA ASP A 30 2.13 11.25 -5.18
C ASP A 30 0.77 10.73 -4.69
N LYS A 31 0.27 9.65 -5.28
CA LYS A 31 -0.99 9.04 -4.86
C LYS A 31 -0.89 8.43 -3.45
N SER A 32 0.23 7.84 -3.10
CA SER A 32 0.47 7.33 -1.75
C SER A 32 0.40 8.45 -0.71
N LYS A 33 1.02 9.59 -0.99
CA LYS A 33 0.94 10.77 -0.12
C LYS A 33 -0.51 11.24 0.06
N ALA A 34 -1.28 11.28 -1.02
CA ALA A 34 -2.68 11.66 -0.97
C ALA A 34 -3.51 10.69 -0.12
N ILE A 35 -3.28 9.38 -0.28
CA ILE A 35 -3.97 8.36 0.52
C ILE A 35 -3.65 8.53 2.00
N LEU A 36 -2.38 8.70 2.35
CA LEU A 36 -1.94 8.88 3.73
C LEU A 36 -2.56 10.14 4.35
N ALA A 37 -2.60 11.23 3.61
CA ALA A 37 -3.23 12.48 4.06
C ALA A 37 -4.73 12.28 4.31
N LEU A 38 -5.42 11.57 3.42
CA LEU A 38 -6.85 11.25 3.56
C LEU A 38 -7.13 10.29 4.73
N CYS A 39 -6.12 9.55 5.18
CA CYS A 39 -6.20 8.74 6.40
C CYS A 39 -5.94 9.55 7.67
N GLY A 40 -5.66 10.85 7.55
CA GLY A 40 -5.39 11.72 8.69
C GLY A 40 -4.01 11.55 9.31
N LEU A 41 -3.08 10.95 8.57
CA LEU A 41 -1.72 10.71 9.04
C LEU A 41 -0.80 11.89 8.73
N LYS A 42 0.25 12.03 9.53
CA LYS A 42 1.32 13.02 9.34
C LYS A 42 2.66 12.36 9.65
N ASP A 43 3.71 12.80 8.98
CA ASP A 43 5.10 12.42 9.27
C ASP A 43 5.31 10.91 9.33
N VAL A 44 4.82 10.19 8.32
CA VAL A 44 5.03 8.74 8.20
C VAL A 44 5.94 8.40 7.01
N GLU A 45 6.64 7.30 7.16
CA GLU A 45 7.41 6.68 6.09
C GLU A 45 6.69 5.43 5.60
N LEU A 46 6.67 5.25 4.29
CA LEU A 46 6.05 4.10 3.63
C LEU A 46 6.99 3.56 2.57
N SER A 47 7.16 2.25 2.53
CA SER A 47 7.90 1.57 1.48
C SER A 47 6.95 0.82 0.57
N ILE A 48 7.12 0.98 -0.74
CA ILE A 48 6.32 0.30 -1.76
C ILE A 48 7.26 -0.45 -2.67
N LEU A 49 7.02 -1.76 -2.81
CA LEU A 49 7.79 -2.63 -3.70
C LEU A 49 6.89 -3.14 -4.82
N ILE A 50 7.34 -2.96 -6.05
CA ILE A 50 6.67 -3.48 -7.24
C ILE A 50 7.45 -4.70 -7.70
N VAL A 51 6.81 -5.86 -7.70
CA VAL A 51 7.46 -7.15 -7.97
C VAL A 51 6.69 -7.93 -9.03
N ASN A 52 7.25 -9.08 -9.43
CA ASN A 52 6.56 -10.05 -10.28
C ASN A 52 5.82 -11.10 -9.45
N ASN A 53 5.05 -11.97 -10.13
CA ASN A 53 4.29 -13.04 -9.47
C ASN A 53 5.18 -14.02 -8.71
N GLN A 54 6.32 -14.35 -9.25
CA GLN A 54 7.23 -15.31 -8.62
C GLN A 54 7.73 -14.78 -7.27
N ARG A 55 8.11 -13.52 -7.21
CA ARG A 55 8.62 -12.90 -5.98
C ARG A 55 7.53 -12.75 -4.92
N ILE A 56 6.34 -12.28 -5.30
CA ILE A 56 5.25 -12.13 -4.33
C ILE A 56 4.72 -13.49 -3.84
N GLN A 57 4.76 -14.52 -4.69
CA GLN A 57 4.45 -15.89 -4.28
C GLN A 57 5.41 -16.37 -3.19
N GLY A 58 6.70 -16.11 -3.35
CA GLY A 58 7.71 -16.44 -2.33
C GLY A 58 7.45 -15.75 -1.01
N LEU A 59 7.12 -14.47 -1.04
CA LEU A 59 6.78 -13.69 0.14
C LEU A 59 5.49 -14.18 0.81
N ASN A 60 4.48 -14.50 0.01
CA ASN A 60 3.21 -15.01 0.50
C ASN A 60 3.38 -16.37 1.19
N LYS A 61 4.20 -17.24 0.61
CA LYS A 61 4.54 -18.53 1.20
C LYS A 61 5.31 -18.36 2.51
N GLN A 62 6.31 -17.49 2.52
CA GLN A 62 7.17 -17.27 3.69
C GLN A 62 6.42 -16.68 4.87
N TYR A 63 5.58 -15.67 4.64
CA TYR A 63 4.95 -14.90 5.71
C TYR A 63 3.52 -15.29 6.03
N ARG A 64 2.79 -15.90 5.08
CA ARG A 64 1.39 -16.31 5.26
C ARG A 64 1.16 -17.82 5.10
N GLY A 65 2.18 -18.58 4.71
CA GLY A 65 2.06 -20.00 4.47
C GLY A 65 1.27 -20.39 3.23
N ILE A 66 1.00 -19.43 2.34
CA ILE A 66 0.19 -19.63 1.14
C ILE A 66 1.13 -19.64 -0.08
N ASN A 67 1.30 -20.79 -0.71
CA ASN A 67 2.18 -20.94 -1.87
C ASN A 67 1.47 -20.60 -3.17
N LYS A 68 1.03 -19.33 -3.29
CA LYS A 68 0.38 -18.78 -4.49
C LYS A 68 0.77 -17.32 -4.64
N PRO A 69 0.83 -16.80 -5.89
CA PRO A 69 0.95 -15.36 -6.07
C PRO A 69 -0.32 -14.67 -5.60
N THR A 70 -0.18 -13.44 -5.16
CA THR A 70 -1.29 -12.58 -4.79
C THR A 70 -1.08 -11.21 -5.42
N ASP A 71 -2.06 -10.32 -5.31
CA ASP A 71 -1.97 -8.98 -5.89
C ASP A 71 -1.22 -7.99 -4.98
N VAL A 72 -1.50 -8.02 -3.69
CA VAL A 72 -0.92 -7.09 -2.72
C VAL A 72 -0.66 -7.79 -1.39
N LEU A 73 0.46 -7.44 -0.76
CA LEU A 73 0.80 -7.83 0.61
C LEU A 73 1.16 -6.57 1.39
N SER A 74 0.73 -6.51 2.63
CA SER A 74 1.06 -5.42 3.55
C SER A 74 1.78 -5.97 4.77
N PHE A 75 2.91 -5.37 5.10
CA PHE A 75 3.74 -5.76 6.24
C PHE A 75 3.87 -4.58 7.19
N PRO A 76 3.03 -4.49 8.24
CA PRO A 76 3.15 -3.43 9.24
C PRO A 76 4.50 -3.53 9.97
N MET A 77 5.19 -2.41 10.13
CA MET A 77 6.49 -2.39 10.79
C MET A 77 6.37 -2.33 12.29
N MET A 78 5.41 -1.58 12.79
CA MET A 78 5.10 -1.50 14.20
C MET A 78 3.76 -2.19 14.42
N GLY A 79 3.65 -2.96 15.47
CA GLY A 79 2.36 -3.52 15.88
C GLY A 79 1.32 -2.41 16.08
N THR A 80 0.15 -2.77 16.48
CA THR A 80 -1.05 -1.94 16.55
C THR A 80 -0.97 -0.69 17.45
N GLU A 81 0.20 -0.34 17.96
CA GLU A 81 0.38 0.72 18.95
C GLU A 81 0.69 2.08 18.33
N PHE A 82 -0.11 2.51 17.36
CA PHE A 82 0.00 3.83 16.76
C PHE A 82 -0.12 4.98 17.75
N ASN A 83 -0.75 4.74 18.90
CA ASN A 83 -1.09 5.78 19.87
C ASN A 83 -0.11 5.89 21.03
N SER A 84 0.90 5.01 21.11
CA SER A 84 1.67 4.89 22.36
C SER A 84 3.08 5.46 22.31
N VAL A 85 3.56 5.94 21.16
CA VAL A 85 4.92 6.46 21.08
C VAL A 85 4.91 7.94 20.64
N PRO A 86 5.18 8.88 21.56
CA PRO A 86 5.45 10.24 21.16
C PRO A 86 6.78 10.25 20.41
N THR A 87 6.75 10.30 19.09
CA THR A 87 7.94 10.33 18.28
C THR A 87 8.17 11.71 17.71
N THR A 88 9.36 12.21 17.95
CA THR A 88 9.90 13.36 17.23
C THR A 88 10.41 12.97 15.83
N GLN A 89 10.34 11.67 15.49
CA GLN A 89 10.80 11.14 14.20
C GLN A 89 9.62 10.57 13.40
N PRO A 90 9.72 10.55 12.05
CA PRO A 90 8.69 9.94 11.22
C PRO A 90 8.43 8.49 11.63
N LEU A 91 7.16 8.13 11.72
CA LEU A 91 6.76 6.76 12.02
C LEU A 91 6.89 5.92 10.76
N LEU A 92 7.67 4.84 10.83
CA LEU A 92 7.75 3.87 9.75
C LEU A 92 6.48 3.01 9.75
N LEU A 93 5.62 3.22 8.77
CA LEU A 93 4.32 2.56 8.68
C LEU A 93 4.46 1.09 8.30
N GLY A 94 5.30 0.79 7.34
CA GLY A 94 5.54 -0.56 6.86
C GLY A 94 5.76 -0.62 5.36
N ASP A 95 5.56 -1.83 4.82
CA ASP A 95 5.77 -2.11 3.41
C ASP A 95 4.48 -2.56 2.74
N VAL A 96 4.24 -2.05 1.52
CA VAL A 96 3.22 -2.55 0.61
C VAL A 96 3.93 -3.18 -0.57
N VAL A 97 3.66 -4.45 -0.86
CA VAL A 97 4.23 -5.18 -1.98
C VAL A 97 3.13 -5.45 -3.00
N LEU A 98 3.35 -5.06 -4.24
CA LEU A 98 2.37 -5.17 -5.32
C LEU A 98 2.95 -6.03 -6.45
N SER A 99 2.14 -6.96 -6.98
CA SER A 99 2.52 -7.73 -8.18
C SER A 99 2.01 -7.02 -9.42
N MET A 100 2.95 -6.54 -10.25
CA MET A 100 2.58 -5.86 -11.50
C MET A 100 1.87 -6.79 -12.48
N GLU A 101 2.25 -8.06 -12.53
CA GLU A 101 1.58 -9.05 -13.37
C GLU A 101 0.12 -9.27 -12.95
N LYS A 102 -0.14 -9.32 -11.65
CA LYS A 102 -1.51 -9.43 -11.11
C LYS A 102 -2.33 -8.18 -11.39
N ILE A 103 -1.72 -7.00 -11.24
CA ILE A 103 -2.37 -5.73 -11.56
C ILE A 103 -2.80 -5.71 -13.03
N GLN A 104 -1.93 -6.11 -13.95
CA GLN A 104 -2.22 -6.17 -15.37
C GLN A 104 -3.38 -7.13 -15.68
N SER A 105 -3.33 -8.34 -15.14
CA SER A 105 -4.36 -9.35 -15.41
C SER A 105 -5.71 -8.97 -14.79
N GLN A 106 -5.72 -8.47 -13.57
CA GLN A 106 -6.96 -8.05 -12.89
C GLN A 106 -7.60 -6.84 -13.56
N ALA A 107 -6.80 -5.86 -13.99
CA ALA A 107 -7.32 -4.72 -14.75
C ALA A 107 -8.03 -5.17 -16.02
N ARG A 108 -7.43 -6.11 -16.73
CA ARG A 108 -8.03 -6.71 -17.94
C ARG A 108 -9.32 -7.44 -17.63
N GLU A 109 -9.34 -8.29 -16.59
CA GLU A 109 -10.52 -9.04 -16.18
C GLU A 109 -11.66 -8.14 -15.73
N GLN A 110 -11.35 -7.06 -15.03
CA GLN A 110 -12.34 -6.11 -14.51
C GLN A 110 -12.76 -5.05 -15.54
N GLY A 111 -12.08 -4.98 -16.67
CA GLY A 111 -12.42 -4.03 -17.72
C GLY A 111 -12.10 -2.57 -17.39
N HIS A 112 -11.11 -2.32 -16.54
CA HIS A 112 -10.67 -0.97 -16.23
C HIS A 112 -9.15 -0.79 -16.46
N SER A 113 -8.65 0.44 -16.32
CA SER A 113 -7.25 0.74 -16.58
C SER A 113 -6.32 0.12 -15.53
N VAL A 114 -5.06 -0.07 -15.91
CA VAL A 114 -4.00 -0.51 -14.99
C VAL A 114 -3.84 0.49 -13.85
N ASP A 115 -3.90 1.78 -14.13
CA ASP A 115 -3.80 2.82 -13.09
C ASP A 115 -4.96 2.71 -12.09
N CYS A 116 -6.17 2.44 -12.56
CA CYS A 116 -7.33 2.23 -11.69
C CYS A 116 -7.11 1.06 -10.74
N GLU A 117 -6.69 -0.09 -11.26
CA GLU A 117 -6.39 -1.28 -10.46
C GLU A 117 -5.26 -1.02 -9.45
N LEU A 118 -4.22 -0.35 -9.90
CA LEU A 118 -3.10 0.03 -9.05
C LEU A 118 -3.55 0.91 -7.88
N MET A 119 -4.39 1.91 -8.15
CA MET A 119 -4.90 2.80 -7.09
C MET A 119 -5.77 2.04 -6.10
N MET A 120 -6.60 1.13 -6.56
CA MET A 120 -7.44 0.29 -5.69
C MET A 120 -6.59 -0.56 -4.75
N LEU A 121 -5.57 -1.24 -5.28
CA LEU A 121 -4.70 -2.12 -4.50
C LEU A 121 -3.77 -1.34 -3.57
N LEU A 122 -3.27 -0.21 -4.02
CA LEU A 122 -2.42 0.67 -3.22
C LEU A 122 -3.21 1.20 -2.01
N THR A 123 -4.43 1.67 -2.24
CA THR A 123 -5.32 2.14 -1.17
C THR A 123 -5.62 1.01 -0.18
N HIS A 124 -5.96 -0.16 -0.68
CA HIS A 124 -6.23 -1.35 0.14
C HIS A 124 -5.03 -1.72 1.01
N GLY A 125 -3.84 -1.79 0.41
CA GLY A 125 -2.60 -2.12 1.12
C GLY A 125 -2.24 -1.11 2.19
N ILE A 126 -2.38 0.18 1.91
CA ILE A 126 -2.11 1.24 2.88
C ILE A 126 -3.11 1.20 4.03
N LEU A 127 -4.39 0.98 3.74
CA LEU A 127 -5.41 0.86 4.80
C LEU A 127 -5.14 -0.30 5.75
N HIS A 128 -4.63 -1.44 5.25
CA HIS A 128 -4.18 -2.53 6.11
C HIS A 128 -3.06 -2.09 7.05
N LEU A 129 -2.10 -1.31 6.57
CA LEU A 129 -1.02 -0.81 7.42
C LEU A 129 -1.53 0.14 8.49
N VAL A 130 -2.59 0.88 8.20
CA VAL A 130 -3.22 1.82 9.15
C VAL A 130 -4.08 1.09 10.19
N GLY A 131 -4.39 -0.18 9.97
CA GLY A 131 -5.10 -1.00 10.95
C GLY A 131 -6.47 -1.48 10.52
N TYR A 132 -6.91 -1.19 9.31
CA TYR A 132 -8.15 -1.76 8.77
C TYR A 132 -7.94 -3.24 8.44
N ASP A 133 -8.89 -4.07 8.78
CA ASP A 133 -8.82 -5.50 8.50
C ASP A 133 -10.18 -6.02 8.07
N HIS A 134 -10.27 -6.46 6.82
CA HIS A 134 -11.51 -6.96 6.24
C HIS A 134 -11.80 -8.42 6.60
N GLU A 135 -10.87 -9.12 7.22
CA GLU A 135 -10.98 -10.55 7.56
C GLU A 135 -11.54 -10.79 8.96
N ARG A 136 -11.53 -9.78 9.85
CA ARG A 136 -11.96 -9.94 11.25
C ARG A 136 -13.46 -10.14 11.40
N SER A 137 -14.27 -9.38 10.67
CA SER A 137 -15.71 -9.41 10.77
C SER A 137 -16.34 -8.74 9.56
N LEU A 138 -17.63 -8.97 9.36
CA LEU A 138 -18.41 -8.31 8.30
C LEU A 138 -18.47 -6.80 8.53
N GLN A 139 -18.54 -6.36 9.78
CA GLN A 139 -18.55 -4.94 10.14
C GLN A 139 -17.22 -4.27 9.80
N GLU A 140 -16.10 -4.91 10.08
CA GLU A 140 -14.77 -4.44 9.73
C GLU A 140 -14.57 -4.37 8.21
N GLU A 141 -15.05 -5.37 7.49
CA GLU A 141 -15.03 -5.39 6.04
C GLU A 141 -15.79 -4.21 5.44
N ARG A 142 -16.99 -3.93 5.95
CA ARG A 142 -17.81 -2.79 5.50
C ARG A 142 -17.13 -1.46 5.81
N ARG A 143 -16.51 -1.33 6.96
CA ARG A 143 -15.76 -0.14 7.35
C ARG A 143 -14.62 0.14 6.38
N MET A 144 -13.87 -0.89 6.05
CA MET A 144 -12.75 -0.79 5.13
C MET A 144 -13.21 -0.42 3.72
N ARG A 145 -14.25 -1.06 3.20
CA ARG A 145 -14.83 -0.76 1.88
C ARG A 145 -15.33 0.67 1.79
N LYS A 146 -15.98 1.15 2.84
CA LYS A 146 -16.46 2.54 2.90
C LYS A 146 -15.28 3.52 2.84
N LYS A 147 -14.23 3.26 3.60
CA LYS A 147 -13.03 4.09 3.61
C LYS A 147 -12.32 4.07 2.25
N GLU A 148 -12.19 2.89 1.65
CA GLU A 148 -11.61 2.75 0.29
C GLU A 148 -12.39 3.60 -0.72
N GLY A 149 -13.71 3.51 -0.71
CA GLY A 149 -14.55 4.29 -1.62
C GLY A 149 -14.40 5.79 -1.44
N LEU A 150 -14.34 6.26 -0.21
CA LEU A 150 -14.14 7.68 0.09
C LEU A 150 -12.78 8.20 -0.39
N ILE A 151 -11.73 7.39 -0.22
CA ILE A 151 -10.38 7.75 -0.65
C ILE A 151 -10.30 7.76 -2.19
N LEU A 152 -10.77 6.69 -2.82
CA LEU A 152 -10.72 6.55 -4.28
C LEU A 152 -11.50 7.66 -5.00
N ALA A 153 -12.61 8.11 -4.42
CA ALA A 153 -13.38 9.22 -4.97
C ALA A 153 -12.62 10.55 -4.98
N LYS A 154 -11.59 10.68 -4.14
CA LYS A 154 -10.78 11.90 -4.03
C LYS A 154 -9.42 11.80 -4.71
N LEU A 155 -9.07 10.64 -5.22
CA LEU A 155 -7.85 10.46 -6.00
C LEU A 155 -8.11 10.77 -7.47
#